data_c0122549d046686465f433fb6ecd27a8
#
_entry.id   c0122549d046686465f433fb6ecd27a8
#
_cell.length_a   1.000
_cell.length_b   1.000
_cell.length_c   1.000
_cell.angle_alpha   90.00
_cell.angle_beta   90.00
_cell.angle_gamma   90.00
#
_symmetry.space_group_name_H-M   'P 1'
#
loop_
_entity.id
_entity.type
_entity.pdbx_description
1 polymer ?
#
loop_
_entity_poly.entity_id
_entity_poly.type
_entity_poly.pdbx_seq_one_letter_code
_entity_poly.pdbx_strand_id
1 'polypeptide(L)'
;MEITSPEVISLGEPAVAPPFDLYRPRLTASLPTILDHAPIALRHPRLRARFEIAAASVAGFRAVLDRSGFTEIHTPKIVESATESGANVFAIDYFGRPAYLAQSPQLFKQAMVGVFERVYEVGPVFRAEPHDTARHLAQYTSLDAEFGFIGDHFDVLAVLRDVLAGMVGALSGTDVEVPVVPDEIPVIHFAEAQEMLGHAPGSPDLAPADERRLSKWALRTHGSEFLCVTGYPMRKRPFYTHPDPARPDFSNSFDLLFRGLELVTGGQRLHRHSDYLTALAAHGLDPAPYQGYLAAFAHGMPPHGGFAIGLERWTARLLGLSNVREATLFPRDLHRLTP
;
A
#
# COMPACT_ATOMS: atom_id res chain seq x y z
N MET A 1 -15.85 -37.04 -13.82
CA MET A 1 -14.95 -37.69 -14.78
C MET A 1 -14.24 -38.78 -14.00
N GLU A 2 -14.46 -40.03 -14.35
CA GLU A 2 -13.83 -41.19 -13.74
C GLU A 2 -12.74 -41.69 -14.69
N ILE A 3 -11.52 -41.90 -14.18
CA ILE A 3 -10.42 -42.45 -14.95
C ILE A 3 -10.35 -43.97 -14.66
N THR A 4 -10.66 -44.79 -15.64
CA THR A 4 -10.60 -46.25 -15.51
C THR A 4 -9.27 -46.75 -16.05
N SER A 5 -8.60 -47.62 -15.27
CA SER A 5 -7.32 -48.23 -15.62
C SER A 5 -6.20 -47.24 -15.99
N PRO A 6 -5.85 -46.29 -15.10
CA PRO A 6 -4.81 -45.30 -15.38
C PRO A 6 -3.43 -46.02 -15.49
N GLU A 7 -2.65 -45.64 -16.48
CA GLU A 7 -1.22 -45.91 -16.51
C GLU A 7 -0.47 -44.82 -15.75
N VAL A 8 0.32 -45.20 -14.75
CA VAL A 8 1.11 -44.25 -13.94
C VAL A 8 2.53 -44.19 -14.54
N ILE A 9 2.86 -43.03 -15.13
CA ILE A 9 4.21 -42.75 -15.61
C ILE A 9 4.90 -41.87 -14.56
N SER A 10 5.96 -42.37 -13.95
CA SER A 10 6.80 -41.58 -13.02
C SER A 10 7.80 -40.76 -13.82
N LEU A 11 7.78 -39.44 -13.66
CA LEU A 11 8.67 -38.48 -14.33
C LEU A 11 9.87 -38.07 -13.47
N GLY A 12 10.06 -38.67 -12.29
CA GLY A 12 11.13 -38.30 -11.37
C GLY A 12 11.25 -39.27 -10.19
N GLU A 13 12.07 -38.92 -9.23
CA GLU A 13 12.21 -39.64 -7.97
C GLU A 13 10.92 -39.61 -7.16
N PRO A 14 10.67 -40.62 -6.29
CA PRO A 14 9.52 -40.59 -5.37
C PRO A 14 9.53 -39.32 -4.50
N ALA A 15 8.41 -38.63 -4.50
CA ALA A 15 8.26 -37.43 -3.67
C ALA A 15 8.11 -37.79 -2.19
N VAL A 16 8.69 -36.98 -1.30
CA VAL A 16 8.46 -37.06 0.13
C VAL A 16 7.03 -36.61 0.42
N ALA A 17 6.33 -37.31 1.29
CA ALA A 17 4.97 -36.94 1.69
C ALA A 17 4.97 -35.57 2.39
N PRO A 18 4.06 -34.66 2.00
CA PRO A 18 3.94 -33.38 2.68
C PRO A 18 3.38 -33.56 4.10
N PRO A 19 3.62 -32.60 5.02
CA PRO A 19 3.15 -32.69 6.41
C PRO A 19 1.62 -32.49 6.56
N PHE A 20 0.91 -32.32 5.46
CA PHE A 20 -0.54 -32.17 5.37
C PHE A 20 -1.08 -32.73 4.06
N ASP A 21 -2.38 -33.08 4.07
CA ASP A 21 -3.05 -33.64 2.89
C ASP A 21 -3.47 -32.51 1.94
N LEU A 22 -2.77 -32.41 0.80
CA LEU A 22 -3.03 -31.42 -0.27
C LEU A 22 -4.36 -31.64 -1.00
N TYR A 23 -4.92 -32.83 -0.96
CA TYR A 23 -6.11 -33.20 -1.74
C TYR A 23 -7.43 -32.89 -1.01
N ARG A 24 -7.36 -32.45 0.23
CA ARG A 24 -8.55 -32.00 0.95
C ARG A 24 -9.10 -30.70 0.39
N PRO A 25 -10.40 -30.46 0.40
CA PRO A 25 -11.01 -29.20 -0.05
C PRO A 25 -10.49 -27.96 0.71
N ARG A 26 -9.98 -28.16 1.93
CA ARG A 26 -9.34 -27.13 2.77
C ARG A 26 -8.15 -27.75 3.50
N LEU A 27 -7.04 -27.04 3.57
CA LEU A 27 -5.94 -27.42 4.44
C LEU A 27 -6.35 -27.15 5.89
N THR A 28 -6.10 -28.14 6.76
CA THR A 28 -6.39 -28.04 8.21
C THR A 28 -5.13 -27.70 9.01
N ALA A 29 -3.98 -27.55 8.36
CA ALA A 29 -2.73 -27.16 9.00
C ALA A 29 -2.82 -25.71 9.55
N SER A 30 -2.08 -25.45 10.63
CA SER A 30 -1.96 -24.11 11.21
C SER A 30 -1.28 -23.14 10.24
N LEU A 31 -1.52 -21.83 10.38
CA LEU A 31 -0.84 -20.83 9.54
C LEU A 31 0.70 -20.94 9.60
N PRO A 32 1.35 -21.08 10.77
CA PRO A 32 2.79 -21.31 10.82
C PRO A 32 3.23 -22.52 10.00
N THR A 33 2.56 -23.66 10.12
CA THR A 33 2.88 -24.87 9.35
C THR A 33 2.72 -24.65 7.84
N ILE A 34 1.68 -23.94 7.40
CA ILE A 34 1.48 -23.57 6.00
C ILE A 34 2.63 -22.70 5.49
N LEU A 35 3.06 -21.72 6.28
CA LEU A 35 4.14 -20.82 5.92
C LEU A 35 5.51 -21.50 5.91
N ASP A 36 5.78 -22.40 6.86
CA ASP A 36 7.03 -23.18 6.91
C ASP A 36 7.18 -24.12 5.72
N HIS A 37 6.05 -24.56 5.16
CA HIS A 37 6.00 -25.44 4.00
C HIS A 37 5.35 -24.75 2.78
N ALA A 38 5.51 -23.45 2.65
CA ALA A 38 4.86 -22.63 1.61
C ALA A 38 5.03 -23.18 0.19
N PRO A 39 6.21 -23.64 -0.29
CA PRO A 39 6.37 -24.18 -1.64
C PRO A 39 5.49 -25.39 -1.94
N ILE A 40 5.09 -26.13 -0.90
CA ILE A 40 4.20 -27.28 -1.01
C ILE A 40 2.75 -26.86 -0.79
N ALA A 41 2.49 -26.08 0.27
CA ALA A 41 1.15 -25.59 0.60
C ALA A 41 0.51 -24.79 -0.53
N LEU A 42 1.30 -23.97 -1.23
CA LEU A 42 0.84 -23.14 -2.36
C LEU A 42 0.46 -23.94 -3.61
N ARG A 43 0.75 -25.25 -3.66
CA ARG A 43 0.19 -26.16 -4.71
C ARG A 43 -1.30 -26.41 -4.53
N HIS A 44 -1.82 -26.15 -3.32
CA HIS A 44 -3.26 -26.28 -3.05
C HIS A 44 -4.04 -25.20 -3.81
N PRO A 45 -5.08 -25.55 -4.62
CA PRO A 45 -5.76 -24.62 -5.52
C PRO A 45 -6.28 -23.34 -4.83
N ARG A 46 -6.87 -23.46 -3.64
CA ARG A 46 -7.40 -22.30 -2.90
C ARG A 46 -6.32 -21.35 -2.39
N LEU A 47 -5.11 -21.84 -2.09
CA LEU A 47 -4.01 -20.98 -1.67
C LEU A 47 -3.39 -20.31 -2.88
N ARG A 48 -3.20 -21.05 -3.97
CA ARG A 48 -2.69 -20.52 -5.23
C ARG A 48 -3.58 -19.42 -5.80
N ALA A 49 -4.90 -19.60 -5.78
CA ALA A 49 -5.88 -18.62 -6.27
C ALA A 49 -5.72 -17.24 -5.64
N ARG A 50 -5.27 -17.14 -4.38
CA ARG A 50 -5.02 -15.84 -3.71
C ARG A 50 -3.99 -15.00 -4.46
N PHE A 51 -2.96 -15.65 -4.98
CA PHE A 51 -1.86 -14.99 -5.69
C PHE A 51 -2.20 -14.74 -7.16
N GLU A 52 -3.04 -15.57 -7.76
CA GLU A 52 -3.64 -15.31 -9.09
C GLU A 52 -4.52 -14.04 -9.03
N ILE A 53 -5.29 -13.85 -7.96
CA ILE A 53 -6.09 -12.64 -7.70
C ILE A 53 -5.20 -11.42 -7.46
N ALA A 54 -4.13 -11.56 -6.68
CA ALA A 54 -3.16 -10.49 -6.49
C ALA A 54 -2.50 -10.06 -7.81
N ALA A 55 -2.08 -11.04 -8.63
CA ALA A 55 -1.51 -10.79 -9.96
C ALA A 55 -2.50 -10.09 -10.90
N ALA A 56 -3.76 -10.53 -10.94
CA ALA A 56 -4.81 -9.89 -11.74
C ALA A 56 -5.07 -8.44 -11.27
N SER A 57 -5.08 -8.20 -9.94
CA SER A 57 -5.23 -6.85 -9.39
C SER A 57 -4.07 -5.93 -9.83
N VAL A 58 -2.83 -6.41 -9.80
CA VAL A 58 -1.66 -5.66 -10.29
C VAL A 58 -1.77 -5.38 -11.79
N ALA A 59 -2.23 -6.35 -12.58
CA ALA A 59 -2.47 -6.14 -14.02
C ALA A 59 -3.53 -5.05 -14.27
N GLY A 60 -4.61 -5.02 -13.48
CA GLY A 60 -5.62 -3.98 -13.53
C GLY A 60 -5.07 -2.59 -13.16
N PHE A 61 -4.26 -2.51 -12.11
CA PHE A 61 -3.55 -1.29 -11.70
C PHE A 61 -2.71 -0.73 -12.85
N ARG A 62 -1.82 -1.54 -13.42
CA ARG A 62 -0.98 -1.15 -14.56
C ARG A 62 -1.80 -0.70 -15.76
N ALA A 63 -2.80 -1.49 -16.13
CA ALA A 63 -3.61 -1.22 -17.32
C ALA A 63 -4.36 0.13 -17.26
N VAL A 64 -4.80 0.56 -16.07
CA VAL A 64 -5.41 1.88 -15.90
C VAL A 64 -4.39 2.98 -16.02
N LEU A 65 -3.26 2.88 -15.34
CA LEU A 65 -2.23 3.91 -15.34
C LEU A 65 -1.57 4.07 -16.71
N ASP A 66 -1.28 2.96 -17.40
CA ASP A 66 -0.74 2.98 -18.78
C ASP A 66 -1.69 3.74 -19.73
N ARG A 67 -3.01 3.43 -19.68
CA ARG A 67 -4.01 4.13 -20.50
C ARG A 67 -4.15 5.61 -20.12
N SER A 68 -3.82 5.97 -18.89
CA SER A 68 -3.86 7.35 -18.38
C SER A 68 -2.55 8.11 -18.62
N GLY A 69 -1.62 7.53 -19.39
CA GLY A 69 -0.37 8.17 -19.77
C GLY A 69 0.71 8.20 -18.68
N PHE A 70 0.60 7.31 -17.68
CA PHE A 70 1.66 7.14 -16.68
C PHE A 70 2.79 6.27 -17.23
N THR A 71 4.01 6.58 -16.81
CA THR A 71 5.22 5.78 -17.09
C THR A 71 5.57 4.92 -15.89
N GLU A 72 5.73 3.58 -16.06
CA GLU A 72 6.26 2.71 -15.02
C GLU A 72 7.75 3.00 -14.82
N ILE A 73 8.14 3.26 -13.58
CA ILE A 73 9.53 3.51 -13.19
C ILE A 73 9.98 2.46 -12.18
N HIS A 74 11.29 2.26 -12.08
CA HIS A 74 11.90 1.36 -11.10
C HIS A 74 12.99 2.11 -10.35
N THR A 75 12.72 2.38 -9.07
CA THR A 75 13.61 3.17 -8.23
C THR A 75 14.52 2.30 -7.37
N PRO A 76 15.68 2.81 -6.94
CA PRO A 76 16.57 2.10 -6.02
C PRO A 76 15.86 1.71 -4.72
N LYS A 77 16.16 0.50 -4.22
CA LYS A 77 15.69 0.02 -2.92
C LYS A 77 16.78 0.03 -1.85
N ILE A 78 18.00 0.40 -2.23
CA ILE A 78 19.09 0.77 -1.32
C ILE A 78 19.20 2.27 -1.39
N VAL A 79 19.04 2.97 -0.27
CA VAL A 79 18.96 4.43 -0.19
C VAL A 79 19.89 4.97 0.90
N GLU A 80 20.29 6.24 0.75
CA GLU A 80 21.21 6.90 1.67
C GLU A 80 20.51 7.39 2.96
N SER A 81 19.20 7.69 2.86
CA SER A 81 18.42 8.23 3.98
C SER A 81 17.04 7.59 4.07
N ALA A 82 16.42 7.67 5.26
CA ALA A 82 15.03 7.28 5.43
C ALA A 82 14.10 8.19 4.61
N THR A 83 13.13 7.59 3.90
CA THR A 83 12.17 8.32 3.07
C THR A 83 10.92 8.75 3.84
N GLU A 84 10.59 8.01 4.88
CA GLU A 84 9.45 8.27 5.76
C GLU A 84 9.99 8.56 7.16
N SER A 85 9.59 9.66 7.79
CA SER A 85 10.05 10.18 9.09
C SER A 85 10.68 9.14 10.05
N GLY A 86 11.80 8.78 9.77
CA GLY A 86 13.07 8.37 10.32
C GLY A 86 13.23 7.16 11.19
N ALA A 87 12.29 6.59 11.92
CA ALA A 87 12.70 5.76 13.04
C ALA A 87 12.91 4.25 12.75
N ASN A 88 12.24 3.68 11.76
CA ASN A 88 12.15 2.22 11.62
C ASN A 88 12.62 1.74 10.24
N VAL A 89 13.93 1.85 10.00
CA VAL A 89 14.59 1.43 8.76
C VAL A 89 15.49 0.22 9.00
N PHE A 90 15.60 -0.65 8.01
CA PHE A 90 16.64 -1.67 7.98
C PHE A 90 17.95 -1.03 7.49
N ALA A 91 18.93 -0.90 8.39
CA ALA A 91 20.28 -0.47 8.03
C ALA A 91 21.07 -1.63 7.41
N ILE A 92 21.85 -1.31 6.38
CA ILE A 92 22.77 -2.26 5.72
C ILE A 92 24.18 -1.64 5.60
N ASP A 93 25.20 -2.49 5.52
CA ASP A 93 26.54 -2.06 5.13
C ASP A 93 26.62 -2.01 3.59
N TYR A 94 26.86 -0.83 3.05
CA TYR A 94 27.05 -0.61 1.63
C TYR A 94 28.51 -0.25 1.33
N PHE A 95 29.35 -1.26 1.15
CA PHE A 95 30.77 -1.10 0.90
C PHE A 95 31.49 -0.23 1.95
N GLY A 96 31.22 -0.50 3.24
CA GLY A 96 31.78 0.24 4.37
C GLY A 96 31.10 1.59 4.66
N ARG A 97 29.96 1.87 4.05
CA ARG A 97 29.12 3.06 4.32
C ARG A 97 27.73 2.62 4.77
N PRO A 98 27.10 3.36 5.69
CA PRO A 98 25.72 3.07 6.08
C PRO A 98 24.77 3.35 4.90
N ALA A 99 23.84 2.44 4.65
CA ALA A 99 22.71 2.62 3.75
C ALA A 99 21.46 1.95 4.37
N TYR A 100 20.33 2.13 3.75
CA TYR A 100 19.05 1.67 4.28
C TYR A 100 18.22 1.01 3.18
N LEU A 101 17.35 0.07 3.56
CA LEU A 101 16.31 -0.43 2.67
C LEU A 101 15.16 0.58 2.59
N ALA A 102 14.70 0.87 1.38
CA ALA A 102 13.69 1.90 1.12
C ALA A 102 12.33 1.55 1.74
N GLN A 103 11.77 2.48 2.51
CA GLN A 103 10.42 2.37 3.10
C GLN A 103 9.32 2.66 2.06
N SER A 104 9.64 3.45 1.03
CA SER A 104 8.79 3.79 -0.10
C SER A 104 9.63 4.38 -1.24
N PRO A 105 9.13 4.46 -2.48
CA PRO A 105 9.77 5.20 -3.56
C PRO A 105 9.49 6.71 -3.51
N GLN A 106 8.97 7.27 -2.41
CA GLN A 106 8.35 8.59 -2.34
C GLN A 106 9.22 9.71 -2.90
N LEU A 107 10.48 9.81 -2.47
CA LEU A 107 11.35 10.90 -2.92
C LEU A 107 11.69 10.79 -4.41
N PHE A 108 11.84 9.57 -4.92
CA PHE A 108 12.13 9.33 -6.33
C PHE A 108 10.91 9.58 -7.22
N LYS A 109 9.73 9.05 -6.86
CA LYS A 109 8.53 9.22 -7.68
C LYS A 109 8.13 10.69 -7.79
N GLN A 110 8.30 11.50 -6.72
CA GLN A 110 8.08 12.95 -6.78
C GLN A 110 9.08 13.64 -7.74
N ALA A 111 10.38 13.36 -7.61
CA ALA A 111 11.39 13.92 -8.51
C ALA A 111 11.10 13.56 -9.98
N MET A 112 10.61 12.35 -10.26
CA MET A 112 10.30 11.88 -11.60
C MET A 112 9.04 12.50 -12.21
N VAL A 113 8.18 13.13 -11.42
CA VAL A 113 7.08 13.96 -11.95
C VAL A 113 7.64 15.13 -12.80
N GLY A 114 8.78 15.70 -12.41
CA GLY A 114 9.45 16.74 -13.21
C GLY A 114 10.00 16.25 -14.55
N VAL A 115 10.07 14.93 -14.76
CA VAL A 115 10.61 14.29 -15.97
C VAL A 115 9.51 13.73 -16.86
N PHE A 116 8.55 13.01 -16.25
CA PHE A 116 7.54 12.24 -16.98
C PHE A 116 6.11 12.76 -16.76
N GLU A 117 5.91 13.76 -15.89
CA GLU A 117 4.62 14.30 -15.46
C GLU A 117 3.77 13.30 -14.67
N ARG A 118 3.73 12.03 -15.06
CA ARG A 118 2.94 10.95 -14.47
C ARG A 118 3.78 9.69 -14.38
N VAL A 119 3.94 9.16 -13.16
CA VAL A 119 4.75 7.96 -12.92
C VAL A 119 4.06 7.00 -11.97
N TYR A 120 4.36 5.72 -12.11
CA TYR A 120 3.99 4.70 -11.14
C TYR A 120 5.10 3.67 -10.95
N GLU A 121 5.07 2.99 -9.83
CA GLU A 121 5.97 1.87 -9.53
C GLU A 121 5.22 0.75 -8.82
N VAL A 122 5.51 -0.49 -9.20
CA VAL A 122 5.12 -1.70 -8.48
C VAL A 122 6.38 -2.37 -7.97
N GLY A 123 6.62 -2.30 -6.67
CA GLY A 123 7.87 -2.82 -6.13
C GLY A 123 7.86 -3.11 -4.62
N PRO A 124 8.91 -3.81 -4.14
CA PRO A 124 9.04 -4.10 -2.72
C PRO A 124 9.42 -2.84 -1.93
N VAL A 125 8.86 -2.75 -0.72
CA VAL A 125 9.21 -1.74 0.28
C VAL A 125 9.43 -2.42 1.63
N PHE A 126 10.17 -1.76 2.52
CA PHE A 126 10.68 -2.37 3.75
C PHE A 126 10.38 -1.49 4.94
N ARG A 127 9.82 -2.07 6.00
CA ARG A 127 9.51 -1.37 7.24
C ARG A 127 9.99 -2.17 8.43
N ALA A 128 10.84 -1.57 9.26
CA ALA A 128 11.47 -2.21 10.42
C ALA A 128 10.70 -2.00 11.73
N GLU A 129 9.41 -1.60 11.64
CA GLU A 129 8.59 -1.45 12.84
C GLU A 129 8.46 -2.79 13.57
N PRO A 130 8.72 -2.82 14.89
CA PRO A 130 8.66 -4.04 15.69
C PRO A 130 7.23 -4.46 16.02
N HIS A 131 6.37 -4.49 15.00
CA HIS A 131 4.97 -4.84 15.15
C HIS A 131 4.72 -6.29 14.72
N ASP A 132 4.29 -7.14 15.66
CA ASP A 132 3.82 -8.50 15.40
C ASP A 132 2.29 -8.56 15.43
N THR A 133 1.65 -8.08 14.38
CA THR A 133 0.20 -8.11 14.25
C THR A 133 -0.23 -8.74 12.93
N ALA A 134 -1.51 -9.09 12.83
CA ALA A 134 -2.09 -9.68 11.62
C ALA A 134 -2.13 -8.73 10.39
N ARG A 135 -1.71 -7.47 10.55
CA ARG A 135 -1.78 -6.43 9.50
C ARG A 135 -0.42 -5.81 9.13
N HIS A 136 0.69 -6.29 9.73
CA HIS A 136 2.03 -5.77 9.50
C HIS A 136 2.97 -6.83 8.92
N LEU A 137 3.80 -6.39 7.98
CA LEU A 137 4.89 -7.13 7.35
C LEU A 137 6.13 -6.23 7.33
N ALA A 138 7.31 -6.84 7.46
CA ALA A 138 8.58 -6.12 7.32
C ALA A 138 8.94 -5.83 5.85
N GLN A 139 8.40 -6.61 4.92
CA GLN A 139 8.49 -6.40 3.47
C GLN A 139 7.13 -6.66 2.84
N TYR A 140 6.70 -5.76 1.96
CA TYR A 140 5.47 -5.92 1.19
C TYR A 140 5.59 -5.25 -0.19
N THR A 141 4.65 -5.53 -1.08
CA THR A 141 4.59 -4.92 -2.41
C THR A 141 3.75 -3.65 -2.35
N SER A 142 4.36 -2.52 -2.71
CA SER A 142 3.68 -1.23 -2.83
C SER A 142 3.32 -0.95 -4.28
N LEU A 143 2.11 -0.48 -4.50
CA LEU A 143 1.60 0.03 -5.78
C LEU A 143 1.52 1.54 -5.64
N ASP A 144 2.49 2.24 -6.19
CA ASP A 144 2.71 3.67 -6.04
C ASP A 144 2.36 4.41 -7.32
N ALA A 145 1.70 5.58 -7.20
CA ALA A 145 1.51 6.51 -8.30
C ALA A 145 1.78 7.94 -7.83
N GLU A 146 2.33 8.78 -8.71
CA GLU A 146 2.55 10.21 -8.46
C GLU A 146 2.40 10.96 -9.77
N PHE A 147 1.74 12.15 -9.77
CA PHE A 147 1.50 12.92 -10.98
C PHE A 147 1.34 14.41 -10.71
N GLY A 148 1.69 15.21 -11.71
CA GLY A 148 1.70 16.65 -11.66
C GLY A 148 0.46 17.31 -12.24
N PHE A 149 0.45 18.66 -12.15
CA PHE A 149 -0.60 19.55 -12.69
C PHE A 149 -1.96 19.35 -12.04
N ILE A 150 -1.98 19.07 -10.74
CA ILE A 150 -3.18 18.91 -9.93
C ILE A 150 -3.62 20.23 -9.29
N GLY A 151 -4.91 20.39 -9.04
CA GLY A 151 -5.47 21.47 -8.22
C GLY A 151 -5.28 21.18 -6.73
N ASP A 152 -5.70 19.99 -6.30
CA ASP A 152 -5.60 19.54 -4.91
C ASP A 152 -5.58 18.00 -4.78
N HIS A 153 -5.78 17.50 -3.55
CA HIS A 153 -5.78 16.07 -3.27
C HIS A 153 -7.01 15.31 -3.80
N PHE A 154 -8.09 16.00 -4.19
CA PHE A 154 -9.25 15.35 -4.80
C PHE A 154 -8.96 14.86 -6.23
N ASP A 155 -8.06 15.54 -6.95
CA ASP A 155 -7.57 15.03 -8.25
C ASP A 155 -6.84 13.69 -8.05
N VAL A 156 -6.10 13.55 -6.94
CA VAL A 156 -5.43 12.30 -6.59
C VAL A 156 -6.44 11.20 -6.26
N LEU A 157 -7.49 11.54 -5.52
CA LEU A 157 -8.57 10.61 -5.18
C LEU A 157 -9.34 10.14 -6.42
N ALA A 158 -9.54 11.02 -7.40
CA ALA A 158 -10.20 10.65 -8.66
C ALA A 158 -9.39 9.60 -9.45
N VAL A 159 -8.08 9.77 -9.59
CA VAL A 159 -7.19 8.78 -10.21
C VAL A 159 -7.17 7.47 -9.42
N LEU A 160 -7.11 7.54 -8.08
CA LEU A 160 -7.18 6.37 -7.22
C LEU A 160 -8.49 5.59 -7.43
N ARG A 161 -9.62 6.28 -7.52
CA ARG A 161 -10.93 5.66 -7.79
C ARG A 161 -10.90 4.87 -9.10
N ASP A 162 -10.36 5.44 -10.17
CA ASP A 162 -10.26 4.77 -11.46
C ASP A 162 -9.33 3.55 -11.40
N VAL A 163 -8.23 3.65 -10.68
CA VAL A 163 -7.32 2.54 -10.41
C VAL A 163 -8.02 1.41 -9.66
N LEU A 164 -8.76 1.73 -8.59
CA LEU A 164 -9.52 0.71 -7.85
C LEU A 164 -10.57 0.03 -8.73
N ALA A 165 -11.28 0.80 -9.57
CA ALA A 165 -12.24 0.25 -10.54
C ALA A 165 -11.55 -0.69 -11.54
N GLY A 166 -10.36 -0.35 -12.02
CA GLY A 166 -9.57 -1.21 -12.91
C GLY A 166 -9.05 -2.47 -12.22
N MET A 167 -8.58 -2.36 -10.98
CA MET A 167 -8.15 -3.53 -10.19
C MET A 167 -9.31 -4.49 -9.96
N VAL A 168 -10.50 -4.00 -9.64
CA VAL A 168 -11.73 -4.79 -9.49
C VAL A 168 -12.18 -5.37 -10.83
N GLY A 169 -12.17 -4.57 -11.89
CA GLY A 169 -12.54 -5.02 -13.24
C GLY A 169 -11.68 -6.15 -13.77
N ALA A 170 -10.39 -6.17 -13.43
CA ALA A 170 -9.47 -7.25 -13.81
C ALA A 170 -9.76 -8.59 -13.12
N LEU A 171 -10.62 -8.62 -12.12
CA LEU A 171 -11.08 -9.83 -11.42
C LEU A 171 -12.35 -10.43 -12.02
N SER A 172 -12.86 -9.86 -13.11
CA SER A 172 -14.04 -10.37 -13.82
C SER A 172 -13.80 -11.82 -14.28
N GLY A 173 -14.73 -12.70 -13.95
CA GLY A 173 -14.63 -14.13 -14.25
C GLY A 173 -13.90 -14.97 -13.20
N THR A 174 -13.46 -14.36 -12.08
CA THR A 174 -13.00 -15.11 -10.90
C THR A 174 -14.19 -15.41 -9.96
N ASP A 175 -14.02 -16.41 -9.08
CA ASP A 175 -15.03 -16.77 -8.06
C ASP A 175 -15.00 -15.83 -6.82
N VAL A 176 -14.39 -14.65 -6.92
CA VAL A 176 -14.25 -13.71 -5.83
C VAL A 176 -15.42 -12.73 -5.81
N GLU A 177 -16.00 -12.54 -4.63
CA GLU A 177 -16.95 -11.45 -4.40
C GLU A 177 -16.22 -10.11 -4.43
N VAL A 178 -16.32 -9.42 -5.56
CA VAL A 178 -15.66 -8.13 -5.77
C VAL A 178 -16.49 -6.99 -5.21
N PRO A 179 -15.88 -5.95 -4.62
CA PRO A 179 -16.59 -4.77 -4.15
C PRO A 179 -17.09 -3.94 -5.33
N VAL A 180 -18.16 -3.19 -5.10
CA VAL A 180 -18.56 -2.13 -6.02
C VAL A 180 -17.74 -0.88 -5.71
N VAL A 181 -16.97 -0.40 -6.69
CA VAL A 181 -16.29 0.89 -6.59
C VAL A 181 -17.29 1.96 -7.02
N PRO A 182 -17.73 2.87 -6.13
CA PRO A 182 -18.72 3.88 -6.48
C PRO A 182 -18.13 4.93 -7.44
N ASP A 183 -18.99 5.62 -8.18
CA ASP A 183 -18.56 6.72 -9.06
C ASP A 183 -17.91 7.86 -8.27
N GLU A 184 -18.42 8.11 -7.07
CA GLU A 184 -17.82 9.01 -6.10
C GLU A 184 -17.60 8.24 -4.77
N ILE A 185 -16.35 8.12 -4.35
CA ILE A 185 -16.02 7.52 -3.05
C ILE A 185 -16.50 8.48 -1.95
N PRO A 186 -17.31 8.01 -0.97
CA PRO A 186 -17.72 8.84 0.15
C PRO A 186 -16.52 9.44 0.87
N VAL A 187 -16.61 10.73 1.21
CA VAL A 187 -15.55 11.49 1.89
C VAL A 187 -16.07 12.00 3.22
N ILE A 188 -15.24 11.95 4.25
CA ILE A 188 -15.46 12.61 5.54
C ILE A 188 -14.18 13.33 5.94
N HIS A 189 -14.28 14.52 6.50
CA HIS A 189 -13.13 15.21 7.06
C HIS A 189 -12.74 14.58 8.40
N PHE A 190 -11.43 14.52 8.70
CA PHE A 190 -10.89 13.93 9.93
C PHE A 190 -11.54 14.51 11.20
N ALA A 191 -11.75 15.83 11.26
CA ALA A 191 -12.39 16.47 12.41
C ALA A 191 -13.84 15.99 12.62
N GLU A 192 -14.62 15.82 11.54
CA GLU A 192 -15.98 15.28 11.58
C GLU A 192 -15.99 13.81 11.99
N ALA A 193 -15.02 13.03 11.48
CA ALA A 193 -14.84 11.64 11.87
C ALA A 193 -14.53 11.51 13.37
N GLN A 194 -13.67 12.37 13.91
CA GLN A 194 -13.36 12.41 15.35
C GLN A 194 -14.59 12.76 16.20
N GLU A 195 -15.38 13.75 15.78
CA GLU A 195 -16.61 14.12 16.44
C GLU A 195 -17.63 12.96 16.43
N MET A 196 -17.84 12.32 15.28
CA MET A 196 -18.72 11.15 15.13
C MET A 196 -18.28 9.99 16.02
N LEU A 197 -16.98 9.83 16.20
CA LEU A 197 -16.40 8.75 17.04
C LEU A 197 -16.49 9.07 18.54
N GLY A 198 -16.75 10.33 18.89
CA GLY A 198 -16.78 10.79 20.28
C GLY A 198 -15.40 10.95 20.91
N HIS A 199 -14.37 11.22 20.09
CA HIS A 199 -13.03 11.46 20.58
C HIS A 199 -12.86 12.87 21.14
N ALA A 200 -11.95 13.03 22.11
CA ALA A 200 -11.59 14.35 22.62
C ALA A 200 -10.93 15.19 21.50
N PRO A 201 -11.14 16.51 21.48
CA PRO A 201 -10.47 17.41 20.54
C PRO A 201 -8.94 17.22 20.58
N GLY A 202 -8.33 17.09 19.40
CA GLY A 202 -6.88 16.97 19.27
C GLY A 202 -6.35 15.52 19.31
N SER A 203 -7.20 14.51 19.32
CA SER A 203 -6.75 13.14 19.02
C SER A 203 -6.03 13.13 17.66
N PRO A 204 -4.80 12.60 17.59
CA PRO A 204 -3.96 12.85 16.40
C PRO A 204 -4.21 11.88 15.25
N ASP A 205 -4.90 10.76 15.48
CA ASP A 205 -4.98 9.65 14.54
C ASP A 205 -6.24 8.80 14.75
N LEU A 206 -6.51 7.87 13.81
CA LEU A 206 -7.56 6.87 13.91
C LEU A 206 -6.96 5.55 14.41
N ALA A 207 -7.54 4.99 15.46
CA ALA A 207 -7.19 3.65 15.88
C ALA A 207 -7.85 2.59 14.97
N PRO A 208 -7.37 1.33 14.95
CA PRO A 208 -8.00 0.26 14.17
C PRO A 208 -9.47 0.00 14.49
N ALA A 209 -9.92 0.33 15.71
CA ALA A 209 -11.33 0.27 16.09
C ALA A 209 -12.15 1.36 15.40
N ASP A 210 -11.56 2.54 15.20
CA ASP A 210 -12.18 3.69 14.54
C ASP A 210 -12.33 3.44 13.04
N GLU A 211 -11.30 2.92 12.38
CA GLU A 211 -11.36 2.50 10.98
C GLU A 211 -12.54 1.55 10.75
N ARG A 212 -12.74 0.56 11.64
CA ARG A 212 -13.87 -0.38 11.56
C ARG A 212 -15.23 0.29 11.79
N ARG A 213 -15.31 1.23 12.73
CA ARG A 213 -16.56 1.98 13.01
C ARG A 213 -16.95 2.86 11.84
N LEU A 214 -16.00 3.61 11.29
CA LEU A 214 -16.19 4.48 10.14
C LEU A 214 -16.56 3.68 8.87
N SER A 215 -15.89 2.56 8.60
CA SER A 215 -16.24 1.69 7.47
C SER A 215 -17.66 1.12 7.59
N LYS A 216 -18.09 0.72 8.80
CA LYS A 216 -19.47 0.26 9.03
C LYS A 216 -20.48 1.39 8.86
N TRP A 217 -20.13 2.61 9.23
CA TRP A 217 -20.95 3.79 8.99
C TRP A 217 -21.09 4.06 7.49
N ALA A 218 -19.97 4.08 6.75
CA ALA A 218 -19.98 4.31 5.30
C ALA A 218 -20.86 3.27 4.56
N LEU A 219 -20.73 1.99 4.92
CA LEU A 219 -21.54 0.93 4.35
C LEU A 219 -23.05 1.13 4.61
N ARG A 220 -23.42 1.53 5.83
CA ARG A 220 -24.85 1.74 6.19
C ARG A 220 -25.44 3.01 5.57
N THR A 221 -24.65 4.09 5.49
CA THR A 221 -25.14 5.42 5.08
C THR A 221 -25.02 5.64 3.59
N HIS A 222 -23.96 5.12 2.97
CA HIS A 222 -23.64 5.34 1.56
C HIS A 222 -23.67 4.06 0.71
N GLY A 223 -23.87 2.88 1.32
CA GLY A 223 -23.80 1.60 0.63
C GLY A 223 -22.38 1.26 0.10
N SER A 224 -21.36 1.97 0.59
CA SER A 224 -19.99 1.84 0.10
C SER A 224 -19.09 1.09 1.09
N GLU A 225 -18.31 0.14 0.57
CA GLU A 225 -17.23 -0.51 1.31
C GLU A 225 -15.95 0.34 1.39
N PHE A 226 -15.91 1.45 0.61
CA PHE A 226 -14.83 2.42 0.59
C PHE A 226 -15.24 3.70 1.30
N LEU A 227 -14.32 4.29 2.04
CA LEU A 227 -14.49 5.60 2.68
C LEU A 227 -13.17 6.36 2.65
N CYS A 228 -13.17 7.58 2.15
CA CYS A 228 -12.03 8.47 2.19
C CYS A 228 -12.12 9.38 3.43
N VAL A 229 -11.11 9.36 4.27
CA VAL A 229 -10.95 10.32 5.38
C VAL A 229 -9.90 11.33 4.97
N THR A 230 -10.27 12.63 4.89
CA THR A 230 -9.39 13.72 4.44
C THR A 230 -9.00 14.62 5.61
N GLY A 231 -7.99 15.47 5.43
CA GLY A 231 -7.68 16.52 6.38
C GLY A 231 -7.11 16.01 7.70
N TYR A 232 -6.17 15.09 7.65
CA TYR A 232 -5.42 14.69 8.85
C TYR A 232 -4.56 15.83 9.39
N PRO A 233 -4.30 15.88 10.71
CA PRO A 233 -3.44 16.90 11.29
C PRO A 233 -2.03 16.89 10.70
N MET A 234 -1.49 18.06 10.32
CA MET A 234 -0.15 18.20 9.71
C MET A 234 0.96 17.57 10.55
N ARG A 235 0.88 17.65 11.89
CA ARG A 235 1.87 17.05 12.81
C ARG A 235 2.02 15.52 12.69
N LYS A 236 1.07 14.86 11.99
CA LYS A 236 1.08 13.41 11.76
C LYS A 236 1.49 13.04 10.35
N ARG A 237 1.67 14.02 9.49
CA ARG A 237 2.03 13.79 8.09
C ARG A 237 3.52 14.01 7.86
N PRO A 238 4.13 13.32 6.89
CA PRO A 238 5.51 13.54 6.51
C PRO A 238 5.75 14.99 6.04
N PHE A 239 6.99 15.46 6.16
CA PHE A 239 7.38 16.85 5.85
C PHE A 239 7.02 17.32 4.43
N TYR A 240 6.88 16.40 3.49
CA TYR A 240 6.57 16.70 2.09
C TYR A 240 5.07 16.92 1.83
N THR A 241 4.20 16.78 2.83
CA THR A 241 2.75 16.92 2.68
C THR A 241 2.34 18.40 2.56
N HIS A 242 1.43 18.69 1.62
CA HIS A 242 0.87 20.03 1.45
C HIS A 242 -0.17 20.34 2.54
N PRO A 243 -0.11 21.47 3.25
CA PRO A 243 -1.16 21.88 4.17
C PRO A 243 -2.42 22.30 3.40
N ASP A 244 -3.59 22.19 4.04
CA ASP A 244 -4.82 22.81 3.54
C ASP A 244 -4.66 24.35 3.61
N PRO A 245 -4.75 25.08 2.48
CA PRO A 245 -4.57 26.54 2.50
C PRO A 245 -5.58 27.29 3.35
N ALA A 246 -6.79 26.76 3.52
CA ALA A 246 -7.82 27.36 4.34
C ALA A 246 -7.71 27.00 5.83
N ARG A 247 -7.11 25.85 6.12
CA ARG A 247 -6.94 25.30 7.48
C ARG A 247 -5.55 24.68 7.64
N PRO A 248 -4.48 25.48 7.81
CA PRO A 248 -3.09 25.00 7.74
C PRO A 248 -2.69 23.95 8.79
N ASP A 249 -3.46 23.80 9.85
CA ASP A 249 -3.27 22.74 10.84
C ASP A 249 -3.63 21.34 10.28
N PHE A 250 -4.38 21.30 9.19
CA PHE A 250 -4.78 20.08 8.47
C PHE A 250 -4.07 19.99 7.13
N SER A 251 -4.02 18.80 6.60
CA SER A 251 -3.30 18.47 5.37
C SER A 251 -4.23 18.25 4.18
N ASN A 252 -3.77 18.58 2.98
CA ASN A 252 -4.35 18.13 1.71
C ASN A 252 -3.97 16.67 1.46
N SER A 253 -4.30 15.79 2.40
CA SER A 253 -4.06 14.36 2.31
C SER A 253 -5.29 13.56 2.72
N PHE A 254 -5.28 12.29 2.38
CA PHE A 254 -6.33 11.36 2.75
C PHE A 254 -5.79 9.98 3.05
N ASP A 255 -6.57 9.22 3.82
CA ASP A 255 -6.46 7.77 3.91
C ASP A 255 -7.76 7.15 3.42
N LEU A 256 -7.65 6.13 2.57
CA LEU A 256 -8.78 5.35 2.09
C LEU A 256 -8.96 4.11 2.95
N LEU A 257 -10.11 4.01 3.58
CA LEU A 257 -10.52 2.82 4.33
C LEU A 257 -11.26 1.85 3.41
N PHE A 258 -10.92 0.57 3.46
CA PHE A 258 -11.61 -0.51 2.77
C PHE A 258 -11.87 -1.66 3.73
N ARG A 259 -13.15 -2.04 3.87
CA ARG A 259 -13.59 -3.14 4.75
C ARG A 259 -12.97 -3.09 6.13
N GLY A 260 -12.92 -1.89 6.75
CA GLY A 260 -12.45 -1.68 8.12
C GLY A 260 -10.93 -1.61 8.30
N LEU A 261 -10.19 -1.32 7.25
CA LEU A 261 -8.74 -1.16 7.26
C LEU A 261 -8.32 0.01 6.39
N GLU A 262 -7.38 0.82 6.87
CA GLU A 262 -6.61 1.76 6.05
C GLU A 262 -5.84 0.98 4.96
N LEU A 263 -6.25 1.20 3.71
CA LEU A 263 -5.68 0.53 2.55
C LEU A 263 -4.68 1.42 1.81
N VAL A 264 -5.00 2.71 1.68
CA VAL A 264 -4.26 3.67 0.87
C VAL A 264 -4.03 4.94 1.65
N THR A 265 -2.82 5.47 1.56
CA THR A 265 -2.50 6.85 1.94
C THR A 265 -2.14 7.63 0.68
N GLY A 266 -2.72 8.82 0.54
CA GLY A 266 -2.46 9.70 -0.59
C GLY A 266 -2.61 11.17 -0.25
N GLY A 267 -2.30 12.04 -1.22
CA GLY A 267 -2.50 13.48 -1.05
C GLY A 267 -1.61 14.32 -1.96
N GLN A 268 -1.80 15.63 -1.82
CA GLN A 268 -0.99 16.64 -2.46
C GLN A 268 0.35 16.82 -1.73
N ARG A 269 1.40 17.10 -2.49
CA ARG A 269 2.75 17.31 -1.96
C ARG A 269 3.13 18.80 -2.05
N LEU A 270 4.10 19.20 -1.24
CA LEU A 270 4.79 20.46 -1.45
C LEU A 270 5.47 20.44 -2.85
N HIS A 271 5.53 21.59 -3.51
CA HIS A 271 6.15 21.68 -4.85
C HIS A 271 7.12 22.84 -4.98
N ARG A 272 7.21 23.72 -3.97
CA ARG A 272 8.16 24.82 -3.96
C ARG A 272 9.35 24.49 -3.08
N HIS A 273 10.56 24.75 -3.56
CA HIS A 273 11.80 24.51 -2.82
C HIS A 273 11.82 25.21 -1.45
N SER A 274 11.36 26.46 -1.38
CA SER A 274 11.26 27.22 -0.10
C SER A 274 10.37 26.58 0.93
N ASP A 275 9.26 25.97 0.49
CA ASP A 275 8.29 25.33 1.39
C ASP A 275 8.90 24.05 1.98
N TYR A 276 9.70 23.30 1.20
CA TYR A 276 10.46 22.16 1.70
C TYR A 276 11.46 22.54 2.78
N LEU A 277 12.24 23.63 2.58
CA LEU A 277 13.20 24.07 3.59
C LEU A 277 12.49 24.46 4.89
N THR A 278 11.34 25.14 4.78
CA THR A 278 10.51 25.49 5.93
C THR A 278 9.97 24.26 6.65
N ALA A 279 9.46 23.28 5.88
CA ALA A 279 8.91 22.04 6.43
C ALA A 279 9.99 21.19 7.12
N LEU A 280 11.17 21.03 6.51
CA LEU A 280 12.29 20.30 7.13
C LEU A 280 12.71 20.95 8.45
N ALA A 281 12.84 22.30 8.48
CA ALA A 281 13.16 23.03 9.70
C ALA A 281 12.09 22.83 10.78
N ALA A 282 10.81 22.87 10.42
CA ALA A 282 9.69 22.64 11.35
C ALA A 282 9.70 21.21 11.94
N HIS A 283 10.21 20.21 11.19
CA HIS A 283 10.37 18.84 11.65
C HIS A 283 11.73 18.58 12.35
N GLY A 284 12.59 19.59 12.46
CA GLY A 284 13.91 19.46 13.06
C GLY A 284 14.86 18.58 12.21
N LEU A 285 14.65 18.50 10.91
CA LEU A 285 15.43 17.69 9.99
C LEU A 285 16.52 18.54 9.31
N ASP A 286 17.74 17.97 9.22
CA ASP A 286 18.81 18.54 8.43
C ASP A 286 18.52 18.40 6.92
N PRO A 287 18.54 19.46 6.13
CA PRO A 287 18.35 19.38 4.68
C PRO A 287 19.50 18.70 3.92
N ALA A 288 20.69 18.56 4.52
CA ALA A 288 21.87 18.02 3.85
C ALA A 288 21.66 16.63 3.24
N PRO A 289 21.06 15.64 3.95
CA PRO A 289 20.78 14.33 3.36
C PRO A 289 19.74 14.35 2.22
N TYR A 290 18.97 15.42 2.09
CA TYR A 290 17.91 15.57 1.09
C TYR A 290 18.29 16.44 -0.10
N GLN A 291 19.57 16.89 -0.22
CA GLN A 291 19.98 17.83 -1.28
C GLN A 291 19.68 17.33 -2.67
N GLY A 292 19.95 16.05 -2.96
CA GLY A 292 19.66 15.45 -4.27
C GLY A 292 18.17 15.47 -4.63
N TYR A 293 17.30 15.25 -3.64
CA TYR A 293 15.87 15.35 -3.79
C TYR A 293 15.40 16.81 -3.93
N LEU A 294 15.90 17.72 -3.09
CA LEU A 294 15.55 19.14 -3.10
C LEU A 294 15.96 19.85 -4.40
N ALA A 295 17.02 19.38 -5.06
CA ALA A 295 17.47 19.92 -6.33
C ALA A 295 16.37 19.88 -7.42
N ALA A 296 15.53 18.83 -7.44
CA ALA A 296 14.42 18.75 -8.39
C ALA A 296 13.47 19.95 -8.25
N PHE A 297 13.18 20.36 -7.01
CA PHE A 297 12.26 21.45 -6.70
C PHE A 297 12.91 22.82 -6.92
N ALA A 298 14.22 22.95 -6.76
CA ALA A 298 14.96 24.17 -7.07
C ALA A 298 14.92 24.51 -8.56
N HIS A 299 14.76 23.52 -9.43
CA HIS A 299 14.63 23.71 -10.88
C HIS A 299 13.18 23.84 -11.37
N GLY A 300 12.23 23.86 -10.46
CA GLY A 300 10.81 24.03 -10.76
C GLY A 300 10.06 22.69 -10.88
N MET A 301 8.99 22.57 -10.11
CA MET A 301 8.10 21.40 -10.10
C MET A 301 6.65 21.86 -10.17
N PRO A 302 5.78 21.17 -10.94
CA PRO A 302 4.37 21.47 -10.91
C PRO A 302 3.74 21.08 -9.54
N PRO A 303 2.59 21.66 -9.16
CA PRO A 303 1.75 21.09 -8.14
C PRO A 303 1.50 19.61 -8.44
N HIS A 304 1.76 18.71 -7.48
CA HIS A 304 1.69 17.28 -7.70
C HIS A 304 1.20 16.55 -6.45
N GLY A 305 0.81 15.32 -6.65
CA GLY A 305 0.36 14.44 -5.61
C GLY A 305 0.33 12.99 -6.05
N GLY A 306 0.04 12.11 -5.13
CA GLY A 306 0.01 10.70 -5.42
C GLY A 306 -0.47 9.87 -4.24
N PHE A 307 -0.41 8.56 -4.42
CA PHE A 307 -0.89 7.58 -3.43
C PHE A 307 -0.03 6.31 -3.46
N ALA A 308 -0.23 5.48 -2.44
CA ALA A 308 0.36 4.15 -2.35
C ALA A 308 -0.67 3.13 -1.83
N ILE A 309 -0.76 1.96 -2.47
CA ILE A 309 -1.61 0.83 -2.08
C ILE A 309 -0.72 -0.34 -1.67
N GLY A 310 -0.94 -0.92 -0.48
CA GLY A 310 -0.30 -2.18 -0.10
C GLY A 310 -1.01 -3.37 -0.75
N LEU A 311 -0.35 -4.09 -1.66
CA LEU A 311 -0.95 -5.22 -2.39
C LEU A 311 -1.45 -6.32 -1.46
N GLU A 312 -0.69 -6.66 -0.43
CA GLU A 312 -1.04 -7.72 0.51
C GLU A 312 -2.23 -7.31 1.39
N ARG A 313 -2.33 -6.02 1.78
CA ARG A 313 -3.52 -5.50 2.49
C ARG A 313 -4.76 -5.53 1.60
N TRP A 314 -4.62 -5.10 0.34
CA TRP A 314 -5.68 -5.18 -0.66
C TRP A 314 -6.18 -6.63 -0.81
N THR A 315 -5.27 -7.55 -1.13
CA THR A 315 -5.59 -8.96 -1.33
C THR A 315 -6.23 -9.60 -0.10
N ALA A 316 -5.68 -9.33 1.09
CA ALA A 316 -6.21 -9.86 2.33
C ALA A 316 -7.64 -9.36 2.61
N ARG A 317 -7.92 -8.07 2.39
CA ARG A 317 -9.25 -7.50 2.61
C ARG A 317 -10.26 -7.93 1.55
N LEU A 318 -9.82 -8.00 0.30
CA LEU A 318 -10.65 -8.49 -0.80
C LEU A 318 -11.14 -9.92 -0.56
N LEU A 319 -10.25 -10.78 -0.06
CA LEU A 319 -10.53 -12.21 0.20
C LEU A 319 -11.04 -12.50 1.62
N GLY A 320 -11.21 -11.49 2.47
CA GLY A 320 -11.65 -11.68 3.85
C GLY A 320 -10.66 -12.47 4.71
N LEU A 321 -9.36 -12.42 4.39
CA LEU A 321 -8.32 -13.12 5.15
C LEU A 321 -8.09 -12.43 6.50
N SER A 322 -7.86 -13.22 7.52
CA SER A 322 -7.66 -12.72 8.88
C SER A 322 -6.25 -12.21 9.15
N ASN A 323 -5.27 -12.65 8.35
CA ASN A 323 -3.87 -12.33 8.51
C ASN A 323 -3.23 -11.99 7.15
N VAL A 324 -2.54 -10.86 7.07
CA VAL A 324 -1.88 -10.39 5.83
C VAL A 324 -0.80 -11.37 5.34
N ARG A 325 -0.22 -12.19 6.23
CA ARG A 325 0.73 -13.26 5.86
C ARG A 325 0.12 -14.30 4.93
N GLU A 326 -1.20 -14.46 4.97
CA GLU A 326 -1.93 -15.36 4.06
C GLU A 326 -2.00 -14.84 2.61
N ALA A 327 -1.74 -13.55 2.41
CA ALA A 327 -1.67 -12.89 1.10
C ALA A 327 -0.22 -12.65 0.62
N THR A 328 0.77 -13.29 1.26
CA THR A 328 2.19 -13.13 0.96
C THR A 328 2.80 -14.49 0.66
N LEU A 329 3.56 -14.62 -0.45
CA LEU A 329 4.19 -15.90 -0.84
C LEU A 329 5.17 -16.38 0.24
N PHE A 330 6.06 -15.51 0.64
CA PHE A 330 7.10 -15.76 1.64
C PHE A 330 7.18 -14.53 2.56
N PRO A 331 6.33 -14.44 3.60
CA PRO A 331 6.26 -13.25 4.43
C PRO A 331 7.55 -13.00 5.20
N ARG A 332 7.91 -11.72 5.31
CA ARG A 332 8.95 -11.21 6.20
C ARG A 332 8.29 -10.40 7.29
N ASP A 333 8.58 -10.73 8.53
CA ASP A 333 8.07 -10.05 9.72
C ASP A 333 9.11 -10.07 10.84
N LEU A 334 8.73 -9.65 12.05
CA LEU A 334 9.65 -9.59 13.20
C LEU A 334 10.33 -10.94 13.51
N HIS A 335 9.68 -12.07 13.23
CA HIS A 335 10.13 -13.41 13.60
C HIS A 335 10.50 -14.30 12.40
N ARG A 336 10.00 -13.97 11.21
CA ARG A 336 10.15 -14.82 10.03
C ARG A 336 11.08 -14.19 9.00
N LEU A 337 12.20 -14.86 8.76
CA LEU A 337 13.18 -14.50 7.72
C LEU A 337 13.37 -15.63 6.69
N THR A 338 13.09 -16.87 7.06
CA THR A 338 13.17 -18.04 6.17
C THR A 338 11.77 -18.43 5.66
N PRO A 339 11.72 -19.11 4.48
CA PRO A 339 10.49 -19.73 4.01
C PRO A 339 9.97 -20.72 5.02
#